data_3c633fd0d35980fa07acfcb048b72211
#
_entry.id   3c633fd0d35980fa07acfcb048b72211
#
_cell.length_a   1.000
_cell.length_b   1.000
_cell.length_c   1.000
_cell.angle_alpha   90.00
_cell.angle_beta   90.00
_cell.angle_gamma   90.00
#
_symmetry.space_group_name_H-M   'P 1'
#
loop_
_entity.id
_entity.type
_entity.pdbx_description
1 polymer ?
#
loop_
_entity_poly.entity_id
_entity_poly.type
_entity_poly.pdbx_seq_one_letter_code
_entity_poly.pdbx_strand_id
1 'polypeptide(L)'
;ELKTGVSTFFIDDKIDTGEIILKEEVFIKKRETVGSLHDILMNTGSQLVIKTLELIAESKEAPIKQTMSDVLKNAPKLTKNNTKIDWSRPVEEIDSFIRGLNPYPAAWCTLSNNKEESTAKIYDCNYVIEKHTFENGTIISSKKELKISAINGYLNIYEMQLAGKRKMDVKSLLNGFTFDENSKMV
;
A
#
# COMPACT_ATOMS: atom_id res chain seq x y z
N GLU A 1 -6.13 -5.76 7.19
CA GLU A 1 -6.81 -7.06 7.11
C GLU A 1 -5.80 -8.21 7.21
N LEU A 2 -6.29 -9.39 7.58
CA LEU A 2 -5.49 -10.62 7.63
C LEU A 2 -5.77 -11.55 6.45
N LYS A 3 -6.91 -11.34 5.79
CA LYS A 3 -7.38 -12.12 4.65
C LYS A 3 -8.00 -11.21 3.60
N THR A 4 -7.92 -11.67 2.38
CA THR A 4 -8.63 -11.16 1.20
C THR A 4 -9.03 -12.35 0.34
N GLY A 5 -9.49 -12.14 -0.89
CA GLY A 5 -9.82 -13.24 -1.79
C GLY A 5 -10.29 -12.77 -3.15
N VAL A 6 -10.64 -13.74 -3.95
CA VAL A 6 -11.26 -13.56 -5.25
C VAL A 6 -12.60 -14.30 -5.29
N SER A 7 -13.56 -13.79 -6.04
CA SER A 7 -14.88 -14.39 -6.20
C SER A 7 -15.29 -14.36 -7.66
N THR A 8 -16.00 -15.39 -8.09
CA THR A 8 -16.74 -15.42 -9.36
C THR A 8 -18.22 -15.34 -9.04
N PHE A 9 -18.98 -14.60 -9.82
CA PHE A 9 -20.41 -14.41 -9.61
C PHE A 9 -21.13 -14.21 -10.95
N PHE A 10 -22.41 -14.48 -10.99
CA PHE A 10 -23.24 -14.17 -12.14
C PHE A 10 -23.46 -12.66 -12.22
N ILE A 11 -23.48 -12.12 -13.44
CA ILE A 11 -23.76 -10.71 -13.68
C ILE A 11 -25.29 -10.53 -13.71
N ASP A 12 -25.78 -9.56 -12.98
CA ASP A 12 -27.16 -9.07 -13.03
C ASP A 12 -27.20 -7.60 -13.51
N ASP A 13 -28.33 -6.95 -13.38
CA ASP A 13 -28.56 -5.56 -13.81
C ASP A 13 -27.97 -4.49 -12.85
N LYS A 14 -27.37 -4.91 -11.74
CA LYS A 14 -26.72 -4.05 -10.76
C LYS A 14 -25.24 -4.34 -10.66
N ILE A 15 -24.46 -3.37 -10.17
CA ILE A 15 -23.00 -3.51 -10.04
C ILE A 15 -22.69 -4.42 -8.85
N ASP A 16 -21.95 -5.50 -9.10
CA ASP A 16 -21.40 -6.43 -8.11
C ASP A 16 -22.41 -7.09 -7.16
N THR A 17 -23.66 -7.25 -7.57
CA THR A 17 -24.73 -7.82 -6.72
C THR A 17 -25.11 -9.26 -7.05
N GLY A 18 -24.61 -9.82 -8.14
CA GLY A 18 -24.97 -11.14 -8.61
C GLY A 18 -24.60 -12.27 -7.64
N GLU A 19 -25.24 -13.42 -7.79
CA GLU A 19 -25.01 -14.56 -6.92
C GLU A 19 -23.62 -15.16 -7.09
N ILE A 20 -22.91 -15.38 -5.97
CA ILE A 20 -21.54 -15.92 -5.97
C ILE A 20 -21.55 -17.38 -6.36
N ILE A 21 -20.74 -17.76 -7.36
CA ILE A 21 -20.54 -19.13 -7.80
C ILE A 21 -19.43 -19.79 -6.98
N LEU A 22 -18.25 -19.18 -6.94
CA LEU A 22 -17.11 -19.62 -6.16
C LEU A 22 -16.40 -18.44 -5.50
N LYS A 23 -15.73 -18.72 -4.41
CA LYS A 23 -14.79 -17.80 -3.75
C LYS A 23 -13.58 -18.53 -3.22
N GLU A 24 -12.42 -17.90 -3.23
CA GLU A 24 -11.18 -18.41 -2.68
C GLU A 24 -10.53 -17.35 -1.78
N GLU A 25 -10.21 -17.72 -0.53
CA GLU A 25 -9.57 -16.84 0.44
C GLU A 25 -8.05 -16.92 0.32
N VAL A 26 -7.39 -15.78 0.48
CA VAL A 26 -5.94 -15.63 0.52
C VAL A 26 -5.53 -14.91 1.80
N PHE A 27 -4.54 -15.47 2.51
CA PHE A 27 -3.96 -14.83 3.69
C PHE A 27 -2.97 -13.74 3.27
N ILE A 28 -3.08 -12.56 3.91
CA ILE A 28 -2.16 -11.44 3.72
C ILE A 28 -0.99 -11.62 4.70
N LYS A 29 0.22 -11.78 4.18
CA LYS A 29 1.42 -11.94 5.01
C LYS A 29 1.81 -10.63 5.69
N LYS A 30 2.56 -10.73 6.81
CA LYS A 30 2.92 -9.57 7.65
C LYS A 30 3.59 -8.41 6.89
N ARG A 31 4.39 -8.68 5.87
CA ARG A 31 5.09 -7.67 5.06
C ARG A 31 4.61 -7.63 3.61
N GLU A 32 3.40 -8.12 3.34
CA GLU A 32 2.82 -8.12 2.01
C GLU A 32 2.66 -6.71 1.47
N THR A 33 2.98 -6.51 0.19
CA THR A 33 2.67 -5.28 -0.54
C THR A 33 1.44 -5.51 -1.43
N VAL A 34 0.79 -4.44 -1.87
CA VAL A 34 -0.32 -4.61 -2.82
C VAL A 34 0.15 -5.24 -4.14
N GLY A 35 1.39 -5.00 -4.56
CA GLY A 35 1.94 -5.61 -5.77
C GLY A 35 2.07 -7.13 -5.66
N SER A 36 2.73 -7.62 -4.58
CA SER A 36 2.86 -9.07 -4.38
C SER A 36 1.51 -9.75 -4.11
N LEU A 37 0.61 -9.08 -3.40
CA LEU A 37 -0.74 -9.57 -3.18
C LEU A 37 -1.56 -9.64 -4.48
N HIS A 38 -1.41 -8.64 -5.36
CA HIS A 38 -2.02 -8.64 -6.69
C HIS A 38 -1.61 -9.88 -7.50
N ASP A 39 -0.32 -10.23 -7.51
CA ASP A 39 0.17 -11.40 -8.25
C ASP A 39 -0.40 -12.71 -7.68
N ILE A 40 -0.51 -12.81 -6.36
CA ILE A 40 -1.16 -13.95 -5.70
C ILE A 40 -2.63 -14.03 -6.09
N LEU A 41 -3.36 -12.91 -6.00
CA LEU A 41 -4.79 -12.86 -6.35
C LEU A 41 -5.04 -13.11 -7.83
N MET A 42 -4.19 -12.63 -8.71
CA MET A 42 -4.26 -12.89 -10.16
C MET A 42 -4.14 -14.39 -10.46
N ASN A 43 -3.16 -15.07 -9.87
CA ASN A 43 -2.97 -16.49 -10.04
C ASN A 43 -4.13 -17.31 -9.44
N THR A 44 -4.58 -16.96 -8.24
CA THR A 44 -5.74 -17.59 -7.59
C THR A 44 -7.01 -17.39 -8.42
N GLY A 45 -7.23 -16.18 -8.92
CA GLY A 45 -8.39 -15.82 -9.73
C GLY A 45 -8.42 -16.59 -11.07
N SER A 46 -7.28 -16.75 -11.72
CA SER A 46 -7.20 -17.51 -12.98
C SER A 46 -7.63 -18.96 -12.79
N GLN A 47 -7.18 -19.60 -11.70
CA GLN A 47 -7.61 -20.98 -11.37
C GLN A 47 -9.09 -21.05 -10.99
N LEU A 48 -9.59 -20.05 -10.27
CA LEU A 48 -10.99 -20.00 -9.88
C LEU A 48 -11.93 -19.84 -11.08
N VAL A 49 -11.53 -19.05 -12.09
CA VAL A 49 -12.30 -18.89 -13.33
C VAL A 49 -12.42 -20.23 -14.07
N ILE A 50 -11.34 -20.99 -14.20
CA ILE A 50 -11.36 -22.32 -14.86
C ILE A 50 -12.36 -23.23 -14.13
N LYS A 51 -12.25 -23.37 -12.80
CA LYS A 51 -13.17 -24.17 -11.99
C LYS A 51 -14.62 -23.71 -12.14
N THR A 52 -14.85 -22.41 -12.20
CA THR A 52 -16.20 -21.85 -12.39
C THR A 52 -16.80 -22.27 -13.73
N LEU A 53 -16.02 -22.19 -14.81
CA LEU A 53 -16.47 -22.60 -16.14
C LEU A 53 -16.76 -24.10 -16.21
N GLU A 54 -15.95 -24.94 -15.56
CA GLU A 54 -16.19 -26.38 -15.46
C GLU A 54 -17.52 -26.68 -14.75
N LEU A 55 -17.79 -26.04 -13.60
CA LEU A 55 -19.05 -26.18 -12.87
C LEU A 55 -20.27 -25.79 -13.71
N ILE A 56 -20.19 -24.67 -14.43
CA ILE A 56 -21.27 -24.19 -15.30
C ILE A 56 -21.49 -25.17 -16.47
N ALA A 57 -20.41 -25.66 -17.11
CA ALA A 57 -20.49 -26.60 -18.20
C ALA A 57 -21.13 -27.92 -17.78
N GLU A 58 -20.93 -28.37 -16.54
CA GLU A 58 -21.52 -29.56 -15.97
C GLU A 58 -22.89 -29.36 -15.32
N SER A 59 -23.41 -28.13 -15.30
CA SER A 59 -24.63 -27.72 -14.58
C SER A 59 -24.61 -28.12 -13.09
N LYS A 60 -23.45 -27.94 -12.45
CA LYS A 60 -23.20 -28.27 -11.04
C LYS A 60 -23.00 -27.06 -10.16
N GLU A 61 -23.15 -25.86 -10.70
CA GLU A 61 -23.08 -24.62 -9.93
C GLU A 61 -24.21 -24.55 -8.90
N ALA A 62 -23.86 -24.08 -7.71
CA ALA A 62 -24.81 -23.80 -6.62
C ALA A 62 -24.63 -22.36 -6.13
N PRO A 63 -25.15 -21.36 -6.87
CA PRO A 63 -24.91 -19.95 -6.55
C PRO A 63 -25.47 -19.57 -5.18
N ILE A 64 -24.76 -18.70 -4.48
CA ILE A 64 -25.13 -18.22 -3.15
C ILE A 64 -25.40 -16.72 -3.23
N LYS A 65 -26.58 -16.28 -2.75
CA LYS A 65 -26.91 -14.87 -2.65
C LYS A 65 -25.90 -14.14 -1.76
N GLN A 66 -25.48 -12.98 -2.24
CA GLN A 66 -24.67 -12.08 -1.44
C GLN A 66 -25.51 -11.52 -0.29
N THR A 67 -24.99 -11.60 0.94
CA THR A 67 -25.58 -10.96 2.11
C THR A 67 -24.93 -9.61 2.30
N MET A 68 -25.73 -8.55 2.33
CA MET A 68 -25.26 -7.22 2.70
C MET A 68 -24.84 -7.25 4.17
N SER A 69 -23.63 -6.79 4.44
CA SER A 69 -23.12 -6.61 5.81
C SER A 69 -23.01 -5.10 6.10
N ASP A 70 -23.49 -4.67 7.26
CA ASP A 70 -23.38 -3.29 7.72
C ASP A 70 -21.94 -2.82 8.00
N VAL A 71 -20.97 -3.73 7.91
CA VAL A 71 -19.55 -3.50 8.23
C VAL A 71 -18.67 -3.52 6.97
N LEU A 72 -19.21 -3.16 5.82
CA LEU A 72 -18.43 -3.10 4.58
C LEU A 72 -17.48 -1.89 4.60
N LYS A 73 -16.21 -2.15 4.30
CA LYS A 73 -15.21 -1.10 4.11
C LYS A 73 -15.29 -0.58 2.68
N ASN A 74 -15.30 0.73 2.53
CA ASN A 74 -15.26 1.38 1.23
C ASN A 74 -13.92 1.13 0.53
N ALA A 75 -13.97 0.92 -0.78
CA ALA A 75 -12.81 0.85 -1.67
C ALA A 75 -12.80 2.05 -2.63
N PRO A 76 -12.47 3.26 -2.15
CA PRO A 76 -12.52 4.46 -2.98
C PRO A 76 -11.46 4.42 -4.08
N LYS A 77 -11.72 5.10 -5.19
CA LYS A 77 -10.73 5.28 -6.25
C LYS A 77 -9.49 5.97 -5.68
N LEU A 78 -8.31 5.43 -6.00
CA LEU A 78 -7.04 6.05 -5.64
C LEU A 78 -6.82 7.33 -6.45
N THR A 79 -6.50 8.41 -5.75
CA THR A 79 -6.24 9.74 -6.29
C THR A 79 -4.95 10.29 -5.68
N LYS A 80 -4.41 11.36 -6.27
CA LYS A 80 -3.24 12.02 -5.69
C LYS A 80 -3.45 12.41 -4.22
N ASN A 81 -4.66 12.85 -3.86
CA ASN A 81 -4.93 13.32 -2.49
C ASN A 81 -4.96 12.19 -1.46
N ASN A 82 -5.61 11.05 -1.78
CA ASN A 82 -5.73 9.95 -0.83
C ASN A 82 -4.54 8.97 -0.85
N THR A 83 -3.52 9.25 -1.65
CA THR A 83 -2.23 8.52 -1.66
C THR A 83 -1.09 9.34 -1.07
N LYS A 84 -1.37 10.53 -0.53
CA LYS A 84 -0.41 11.35 0.22
C LYS A 84 -0.23 10.77 1.62
N ILE A 85 1.02 10.68 2.08
CA ILE A 85 1.36 10.22 3.43
C ILE A 85 0.96 11.29 4.44
N ASP A 86 0.27 10.86 5.49
CA ASP A 86 -0.05 11.67 6.66
C ASP A 86 0.90 11.33 7.80
N TRP A 87 1.90 12.16 8.04
CA TRP A 87 2.92 11.96 9.07
C TRP A 87 2.39 12.13 10.50
N SER A 88 1.15 12.58 10.69
CA SER A 88 0.49 12.66 12.00
C SER A 88 -0.11 11.33 12.46
N ARG A 89 0.05 10.27 11.68
CA ARG A 89 -0.41 8.92 12.01
C ARG A 89 0.66 8.11 12.74
N PRO A 90 0.27 7.04 13.47
CA PRO A 90 1.21 6.06 14.01
C PRO A 90 2.07 5.42 12.90
N VAL A 91 3.34 5.14 13.20
CA VAL A 91 4.29 4.59 12.23
C VAL A 91 3.84 3.27 11.59
N GLU A 92 3.10 2.45 12.33
CA GLU A 92 2.55 1.16 11.87
C GLU A 92 1.49 1.38 10.78
N GLU A 93 0.69 2.44 10.92
CA GLU A 93 -0.32 2.81 9.92
C GLU A 93 0.33 3.37 8.66
N ILE A 94 1.37 4.21 8.82
CA ILE A 94 2.12 4.77 7.69
C ILE A 94 2.84 3.64 6.93
N ASP A 95 3.50 2.70 7.61
CA ASP A 95 4.12 1.53 6.99
C ASP A 95 3.09 0.70 6.20
N SER A 96 1.94 0.44 6.81
CA SER A 96 0.86 -0.30 6.16
C SER A 96 0.30 0.43 4.94
N PHE A 97 0.19 1.76 5.02
CA PHE A 97 -0.25 2.61 3.93
C PHE A 97 0.74 2.58 2.75
N ILE A 98 2.05 2.69 3.03
CA ILE A 98 3.09 2.60 2.00
C ILE A 98 3.05 1.24 1.31
N ARG A 99 2.97 0.15 2.06
CA ARG A 99 2.88 -1.21 1.49
C ARG A 99 1.61 -1.42 0.67
N GLY A 100 0.48 -0.86 1.13
CA GLY A 100 -0.80 -0.91 0.43
C GLY A 100 -0.85 -0.13 -0.89
N LEU A 101 0.16 0.70 -1.18
CA LEU A 101 0.29 1.47 -2.42
C LEU A 101 1.52 1.07 -3.26
N ASN A 102 2.35 0.16 -2.79
CA ASN A 102 3.57 -0.27 -3.48
C ASN A 102 3.30 -1.47 -4.42
N PRO A 103 3.68 -1.43 -5.69
CA PRO A 103 4.54 -0.44 -6.35
C PRO A 103 3.79 0.74 -7.01
N TYR A 104 2.48 0.65 -7.15
CA TYR A 104 1.69 1.65 -7.86
C TYR A 104 0.35 1.90 -7.15
N PRO A 105 -0.04 3.16 -6.99
CA PRO A 105 0.57 4.41 -7.50
C PRO A 105 1.80 4.87 -6.69
N ALA A 106 2.17 4.19 -5.63
CA ALA A 106 3.12 4.50 -4.58
C ALA A 106 2.63 5.62 -3.63
N ALA A 107 2.94 5.49 -2.36
CA ALA A 107 2.70 6.54 -1.38
C ALA A 107 3.68 7.71 -1.62
N TRP A 108 3.18 8.94 -1.51
CA TRP A 108 3.96 10.13 -1.79
C TRP A 108 3.81 11.18 -0.69
N CYS A 109 4.77 12.08 -0.61
CA CYS A 109 4.76 13.24 0.27
C CYS A 109 5.49 14.42 -0.42
N THR A 110 5.41 15.59 0.18
CA THR A 110 6.25 16.73 -0.19
C THR A 110 7.53 16.70 0.63
N LEU A 111 8.67 16.73 -0.04
CA LEU A 111 9.97 16.97 0.60
C LEU A 111 10.25 18.47 0.58
N SER A 112 10.40 19.06 1.75
CA SER A 112 10.98 20.40 1.91
C SER A 112 12.47 20.25 2.25
N ASN A 113 13.35 20.76 1.40
CA ASN A 113 14.80 20.69 1.55
C ASN A 113 15.43 21.98 1.01
N ASN A 114 16.26 22.66 1.79
CA ASN A 114 16.85 23.96 1.41
C ASN A 114 15.80 25.00 0.98
N LYS A 115 14.63 25.02 1.61
CA LYS A 115 13.47 25.87 1.28
C LYS A 115 12.83 25.60 -0.10
N GLU A 116 13.24 24.55 -0.77
CA GLU A 116 12.61 24.06 -1.99
C GLU A 116 11.68 22.90 -1.68
N GLU A 117 10.54 22.87 -2.35
CA GLU A 117 9.57 21.78 -2.24
C GLU A 117 9.63 20.88 -3.48
N SER A 118 9.65 19.59 -3.25
CA SER A 118 9.61 18.58 -4.31
C SER A 118 8.79 17.37 -3.90
N THR A 119 8.35 16.58 -4.86
CA THR A 119 7.63 15.35 -4.56
C THR A 119 8.61 14.22 -4.27
N ALA A 120 8.36 13.47 -3.19
CA ALA A 120 9.04 12.23 -2.88
C ALA A 120 8.02 11.08 -2.84
N LYS A 121 8.39 9.91 -3.37
CA LYS A 121 7.64 8.66 -3.25
C LYS A 121 8.43 7.67 -2.42
N ILE A 122 7.76 6.95 -1.54
CA ILE A 122 8.37 5.92 -0.69
C ILE A 122 7.86 4.55 -1.14
N TYR A 123 8.77 3.63 -1.36
CA TYR A 123 8.48 2.27 -1.84
C TYR A 123 8.75 1.21 -0.80
N ASP A 124 9.88 1.31 -0.08
CA ASP A 124 10.20 0.36 0.97
C ASP A 124 10.66 1.06 2.24
N CYS A 125 10.12 0.59 3.35
CA CYS A 125 10.42 1.10 4.68
C CYS A 125 10.18 0.03 5.74
N ASN A 126 10.65 0.30 6.94
CA ASN A 126 10.24 -0.41 8.15
C ASN A 126 10.08 0.61 9.27
N TYR A 127 9.33 0.27 10.30
CA TYR A 127 9.10 1.18 11.41
C TYR A 127 9.74 0.70 12.71
N VAL A 128 10.04 1.65 13.57
CA VAL A 128 10.45 1.42 14.96
C VAL A 128 9.60 2.31 15.86
N ILE A 129 8.97 1.69 16.86
CA ILE A 129 8.23 2.42 17.89
C ILE A 129 9.25 2.89 18.92
N GLU A 130 9.41 4.20 19.03
CA GLU A 130 10.39 4.81 19.92
C GLU A 130 9.93 6.24 20.30
N LYS A 131 9.94 6.57 21.59
CA LYS A 131 9.60 7.92 22.03
C LYS A 131 10.66 8.93 21.58
N HIS A 132 10.21 10.04 21.03
CA HIS A 132 11.07 11.15 20.61
C HIS A 132 10.35 12.49 20.80
N THR A 133 11.10 13.59 20.63
CA THR A 133 10.61 14.96 20.73
C THR A 133 10.61 15.70 19.39
N PHE A 134 10.95 15.02 18.29
CA PHE A 134 10.93 15.62 16.96
C PHE A 134 9.51 15.88 16.49
N GLU A 135 9.32 16.92 15.73
CA GLU A 135 8.08 17.14 14.99
C GLU A 135 7.89 16.04 13.95
N ASN A 136 6.62 15.68 13.68
CA ASN A 136 6.30 14.68 12.67
C ASN A 136 6.82 15.08 11.28
N GLY A 137 7.38 14.14 10.55
CA GLY A 137 7.99 14.37 9.25
C GLY A 137 9.43 14.87 9.28
N THR A 138 10.03 15.09 10.47
CA THR A 138 11.45 15.48 10.58
C THR A 138 12.34 14.40 9.98
N ILE A 139 13.25 14.81 9.11
CA ILE A 139 14.22 13.93 8.46
C ILE A 139 15.46 13.83 9.33
N ILE A 140 15.87 12.60 9.63
CA ILE A 140 17.10 12.27 10.33
C ILE A 140 17.93 11.41 9.38
N SER A 141 18.99 11.98 8.85
CA SER A 141 19.84 11.31 7.86
C SER A 141 21.27 11.16 8.33
N SER A 142 21.90 10.08 7.90
CA SER A 142 23.33 9.82 8.04
C SER A 142 23.91 9.47 6.66
N LYS A 143 25.18 9.07 6.58
CA LYS A 143 25.75 8.59 5.31
C LYS A 143 25.11 7.30 4.76
N LYS A 144 24.35 6.55 5.58
CA LYS A 144 23.83 5.23 5.21
C LYS A 144 22.36 5.03 5.52
N GLU A 145 21.77 5.88 6.33
CA GLU A 145 20.42 5.71 6.86
C GLU A 145 19.59 6.97 6.70
N LEU A 146 18.33 6.80 6.45
CA LEU A 146 17.32 7.84 6.38
C LEU A 146 16.14 7.41 7.24
N LYS A 147 15.85 8.21 8.28
CA LYS A 147 14.71 8.01 9.17
C LYS A 147 13.79 9.22 9.09
N ILE A 148 12.50 8.99 9.22
CA ILE A 148 11.49 10.05 9.26
C ILE A 148 10.67 9.86 10.53
N SER A 149 10.54 10.91 11.33
CA SER A 149 9.75 10.89 12.56
C SER A 149 8.25 10.88 12.27
N ALA A 150 7.48 10.17 13.09
CA ALA A 150 6.03 10.20 13.12
C ALA A 150 5.56 10.10 14.57
N ILE A 151 4.26 10.08 14.84
CA ILE A 151 3.69 10.34 16.18
C ILE A 151 4.25 9.46 17.31
N ASN A 152 4.67 8.24 17.04
CA ASN A 152 5.10 7.27 18.07
C ASN A 152 6.42 6.56 17.73
N GLY A 153 7.18 7.08 16.76
CA GLY A 153 8.43 6.44 16.34
C GLY A 153 8.97 6.96 15.03
N TYR A 154 9.71 6.10 14.34
CA TYR A 154 10.41 6.43 13.11
C TYR A 154 10.11 5.44 12.00
N LEU A 155 9.99 5.95 10.77
CA LEU A 155 10.13 5.14 9.57
C LEU A 155 11.59 5.13 9.11
N ASN A 156 12.19 3.94 9.03
CA ASN A 156 13.46 3.74 8.35
C ASN A 156 13.18 3.52 6.86
N ILE A 157 13.67 4.38 6.01
CA ILE A 157 13.43 4.33 4.57
C ILE A 157 14.53 3.52 3.89
N TYR A 158 14.16 2.58 3.04
CA TYR A 158 15.10 1.74 2.30
C TYR A 158 15.09 2.04 0.81
N GLU A 159 13.93 2.39 0.23
CA GLU A 159 13.79 2.67 -1.19
C GLU A 159 12.82 3.81 -1.42
N MET A 160 13.25 4.80 -2.20
CA MET A 160 12.43 5.97 -2.52
C MET A 160 12.75 6.56 -3.89
N GLN A 161 11.93 7.51 -4.30
CA GLN A 161 12.11 8.27 -5.54
C GLN A 161 11.88 9.75 -5.26
N LEU A 162 12.85 10.58 -5.58
CA LEU A 162 12.68 12.05 -5.62
C LEU A 162 12.21 12.49 -7.00
N ALA A 163 11.56 13.65 -7.07
CA ALA A 163 11.14 14.25 -8.34
C ALA A 163 12.32 14.36 -9.32
N GLY A 164 12.09 13.98 -10.57
CA GLY A 164 13.12 13.99 -11.63
C GLY A 164 14.19 12.90 -11.50
N LYS A 165 14.14 12.04 -10.48
CA LYS A 165 15.09 10.92 -10.31
C LYS A 165 14.38 9.57 -10.49
N ARG A 166 15.15 8.53 -10.80
CA ARG A 166 14.66 7.14 -10.77
C ARG A 166 14.45 6.66 -9.32
N LYS A 167 13.65 5.64 -9.16
CA LYS A 167 13.55 4.88 -7.90
C LYS A 167 14.91 4.28 -7.57
N MET A 168 15.37 4.41 -6.32
CA MET A 168 16.67 3.90 -5.87
C MET A 168 16.66 3.60 -4.38
N ASP A 169 17.59 2.77 -3.94
CA ASP A 169 17.86 2.53 -2.53
C ASP A 169 18.44 3.79 -1.87
N VAL A 170 18.20 3.90 -0.55
CA VAL A 170 18.58 5.08 0.24
C VAL A 170 20.09 5.31 0.25
N LYS A 171 20.93 4.24 0.26
CA LYS A 171 22.38 4.41 0.26
C LYS A 171 22.87 5.07 -1.03
N SER A 172 22.33 4.61 -2.18
CA SER A 172 22.61 5.22 -3.48
C SER A 172 22.13 6.67 -3.55
N LEU A 173 20.95 6.96 -2.99
CA LEU A 173 20.43 8.33 -2.92
C LEU A 173 21.38 9.24 -2.12
N LEU A 174 21.80 8.83 -0.92
CA LEU A 174 22.63 9.61 -0.01
C LEU A 174 24.05 9.84 -0.51
N ASN A 175 24.53 9.08 -1.50
CA ASN A 175 25.81 9.35 -2.16
C ASN A 175 25.81 10.62 -3.03
N GLY A 176 24.63 11.05 -3.48
CA GLY A 176 24.49 12.20 -4.39
C GLY A 176 23.39 13.20 -4.01
N PHE A 177 22.81 13.05 -2.83
CA PHE A 177 21.78 13.95 -2.31
C PHE A 177 21.96 14.15 -0.80
N THR A 178 21.94 15.42 -0.39
CA THR A 178 22.08 15.80 1.03
C THR A 178 20.77 16.42 1.50
N PHE A 179 20.28 15.92 2.63
CA PHE A 179 19.21 16.57 3.37
C PHE A 179 19.82 17.62 4.30
N ASP A 180 19.31 18.83 4.32
CA ASP A 180 19.74 19.86 5.25
C ASP A 180 19.18 19.61 6.68
N GLU A 181 19.64 20.37 7.65
CA GLU A 181 19.26 20.21 9.06
C GLU A 181 17.76 20.46 9.32
N ASN A 182 17.08 21.20 8.44
CA ASN A 182 15.68 21.56 8.55
C ASN A 182 14.80 20.80 7.55
N SER A 183 15.36 19.80 6.88
CA SER A 183 14.61 19.02 5.90
C SER A 183 13.46 18.28 6.53
N LYS A 184 12.31 18.32 5.89
CA LYS A 184 11.07 17.74 6.39
C LYS A 184 10.24 17.09 5.28
N MET A 185 9.60 15.99 5.61
CA MET A 185 8.51 15.41 4.81
C MET A 185 7.16 15.96 5.29
N VAL A 186 6.35 16.49 4.34
CA VAL A 186 5.06 17.14 4.60
C VAL A 186 3.93 16.48 3.80
#